data_cf1f42fa830e380c1e5fa3bd37e32e08
#
_entry.id   cf1f42fa830e380c1e5fa3bd37e32e08
#
_cell.length_a   1.000
_cell.length_b   1.000
_cell.length_c   1.000
_cell.angle_alpha   90.00
_cell.angle_beta   90.00
_cell.angle_gamma   90.00
#
_symmetry.space_group_name_H-M   'P 1'
#
loop_
_entity.id
_entity.type
_entity.pdbx_description
1 polymer ?
#
loop_
_entity_poly.entity_id
_entity_poly.type
_entity_poly.pdbx_seq_one_letter_code
_entity_poly.pdbx_strand_id
1 'polypeptide(L)'
;MNCAIIGSTKIAEVHAEQLVKNGVREITFISRSEKRRKKIISKVKKKINKKVFFFHSDIKILKKNFFNIICICSNTEIHHKHLRIVSGLKSIIIIEKPIISLLKLKNRYESYLKNLYKKNKRIVVCYPYLFLAKSFKKFCRNLKKIDRIIFEFQTGGTAKFEKICINLMPHALSFFHIFFKKNFLKKNINKTNPIVKKHIWQTSFKVSEKVINLVFKENYKKKTSVKLKLNDLVLVRKTKKNRSKFINYIQNYQTNKTQNINNPMEEFYKDLFKNMNNKEYYKINKKLTLNIMKKNNFFLN
;
A
#
# COMPACT_ATOMS: atom_id res chain seq x y z
N MET A 1 -23.54 -1.93 -5.32
CA MET A 1 -22.33 -1.53 -6.11
C MET A 1 -21.69 -2.77 -6.68
N ASN A 2 -21.13 -2.65 -7.90
CA ASN A 2 -20.32 -3.68 -8.54
C ASN A 2 -18.86 -3.22 -8.67
N CYS A 3 -17.94 -4.18 -8.70
CA CYS A 3 -16.50 -3.91 -8.77
C CYS A 3 -15.80 -4.86 -9.74
N ALA A 4 -14.81 -4.35 -10.47
CA ALA A 4 -13.85 -5.17 -11.21
C ALA A 4 -12.51 -5.19 -10.48
N ILE A 5 -11.90 -6.39 -10.35
CA ILE A 5 -10.56 -6.57 -9.80
C ILE A 5 -9.62 -7.10 -10.89
N ILE A 6 -8.63 -6.30 -11.27
CA ILE A 6 -7.63 -6.68 -12.27
C ILE A 6 -6.45 -7.33 -11.55
N GLY A 7 -6.27 -8.63 -11.78
CA GLY A 7 -5.24 -9.44 -11.16
C GLY A 7 -5.78 -10.59 -10.33
N SER A 8 -4.93 -11.57 -10.07
CA SER A 8 -5.29 -12.81 -9.36
C SER A 8 -4.22 -13.19 -8.31
N THR A 9 -3.67 -12.20 -7.65
CA THR A 9 -2.66 -12.35 -6.61
C THR A 9 -3.32 -12.43 -5.23
N LYS A 10 -2.54 -12.79 -4.21
CA LYS A 10 -3.01 -12.81 -2.81
C LYS A 10 -3.59 -11.46 -2.35
N ILE A 11 -3.05 -10.35 -2.88
CA ILE A 11 -3.57 -9.02 -2.51
C ILE A 11 -4.97 -8.78 -3.12
N ALA A 12 -5.28 -9.35 -4.29
CA ALA A 12 -6.61 -9.27 -4.87
C ALA A 12 -7.68 -9.95 -3.98
N GLU A 13 -7.32 -11.04 -3.28
CA GLU A 13 -8.19 -11.68 -2.28
C GLU A 13 -8.50 -10.70 -1.12
N VAL A 14 -7.47 -10.00 -0.64
CA VAL A 14 -7.63 -9.02 0.45
C VAL A 14 -8.52 -7.86 0.03
N HIS A 15 -8.31 -7.33 -1.17
CA HIS A 15 -9.16 -6.26 -1.71
C HIS A 15 -10.62 -6.72 -1.87
N ALA A 16 -10.85 -7.91 -2.42
CA ALA A 16 -12.19 -8.48 -2.55
C ALA A 16 -12.90 -8.61 -1.20
N GLU A 17 -12.19 -9.13 -0.19
CA GLU A 17 -12.72 -9.25 1.17
C GLU A 17 -13.13 -7.88 1.75
N GLN A 18 -12.30 -6.86 1.58
CA GLN A 18 -12.61 -5.53 2.08
C GLN A 18 -13.75 -4.84 1.30
N LEU A 19 -13.80 -4.99 -0.02
CA LEU A 19 -14.87 -4.48 -0.85
C LEU A 19 -16.23 -5.05 -0.43
N VAL A 20 -16.28 -6.36 -0.19
CA VAL A 20 -17.50 -7.02 0.28
C VAL A 20 -17.92 -6.55 1.66
N LYS A 21 -16.99 -6.42 2.60
CA LYS A 21 -17.26 -5.88 3.96
C LYS A 21 -17.88 -4.48 3.91
N ASN A 22 -17.56 -3.71 2.87
CA ASN A 22 -18.05 -2.36 2.66
C ASN A 22 -19.23 -2.28 1.67
N GLY A 23 -19.96 -3.38 1.44
CA GLY A 23 -21.24 -3.37 0.72
C GLY A 23 -21.18 -3.55 -0.80
N VAL A 24 -20.02 -3.90 -1.36
CA VAL A 24 -19.95 -4.32 -2.78
C VAL A 24 -20.64 -5.66 -2.93
N ARG A 25 -21.63 -5.74 -3.86
CA ARG A 25 -22.47 -6.93 -4.06
C ARG A 25 -21.92 -7.89 -5.11
N GLU A 26 -21.25 -7.36 -6.13
CA GLU A 26 -20.76 -8.13 -7.27
C GLU A 26 -19.29 -7.82 -7.52
N ILE A 27 -18.49 -8.84 -7.74
CA ILE A 27 -17.06 -8.70 -8.04
C ILE A 27 -16.73 -9.51 -9.29
N THR A 28 -16.23 -8.81 -10.31
CA THR A 28 -15.67 -9.42 -11.53
C THR A 28 -14.16 -9.47 -11.43
N PHE A 29 -13.58 -10.66 -11.35
CA PHE A 29 -12.13 -10.84 -11.41
C PHE A 29 -11.67 -10.93 -12.87
N ILE A 30 -10.68 -10.11 -13.21
CA ILE A 30 -10.08 -10.08 -14.56
C ILE A 30 -8.66 -10.62 -14.48
N SER A 31 -8.44 -11.78 -15.11
CA SER A 31 -7.12 -12.42 -15.16
C SER A 31 -7.07 -13.43 -16.31
N ARG A 32 -5.98 -13.44 -17.06
CA ARG A 32 -5.77 -14.38 -18.16
C ARG A 32 -5.66 -15.84 -17.71
N SER A 33 -5.15 -16.11 -16.52
CA SER A 33 -4.94 -17.47 -16.02
C SER A 33 -6.20 -18.01 -15.36
N GLU A 34 -6.85 -18.98 -15.99
CA GLU A 34 -8.03 -19.66 -15.46
C GLU A 34 -7.75 -20.39 -14.12
N LYS A 35 -6.62 -21.11 -14.03
CA LYS A 35 -6.18 -21.78 -12.80
C LYS A 35 -6.11 -20.80 -11.62
N ARG A 36 -5.55 -19.60 -11.84
CA ARG A 36 -5.48 -18.56 -10.79
C ARG A 36 -6.85 -17.99 -10.45
N ARG A 37 -7.73 -17.82 -11.44
CA ARG A 37 -9.11 -17.38 -11.23
C ARG A 37 -9.86 -18.37 -10.34
N LYS A 38 -9.88 -19.66 -10.71
CA LYS A 38 -10.50 -20.73 -9.91
C LYS A 38 -9.99 -20.76 -8.46
N LYS A 39 -8.67 -20.62 -8.27
CA LYS A 39 -8.04 -20.60 -6.94
C LYS A 39 -8.47 -19.40 -6.10
N ILE A 40 -8.58 -18.22 -6.68
CA ILE A 40 -9.08 -17.02 -5.96
C ILE A 40 -10.51 -17.21 -5.51
N ILE A 41 -11.38 -17.74 -6.38
CA ILE A 41 -12.81 -17.98 -6.04
C ILE A 41 -12.92 -18.85 -4.81
N SER A 42 -12.28 -20.03 -4.87
CA SER A 42 -12.44 -20.99 -3.77
C SER A 42 -12.03 -20.39 -2.42
N LYS A 43 -10.99 -19.55 -2.43
CA LYS A 43 -10.52 -18.88 -1.22
C LYS A 43 -11.43 -17.74 -0.75
N VAL A 44 -11.92 -16.94 -1.70
CA VAL A 44 -12.81 -15.80 -1.37
C VAL A 44 -14.18 -16.32 -0.94
N LYS A 45 -14.76 -17.31 -1.65
CA LYS A 45 -16.03 -17.94 -1.27
C LYS A 45 -15.98 -18.56 0.13
N LYS A 46 -14.87 -19.22 0.51
CA LYS A 46 -14.69 -19.78 1.87
C LYS A 46 -14.69 -18.72 2.97
N LYS A 47 -14.34 -17.48 2.66
CA LYS A 47 -14.26 -16.39 3.63
C LYS A 47 -15.50 -15.49 3.65
N ILE A 48 -16.25 -15.46 2.56
CA ILE A 48 -17.31 -14.46 2.34
C ILE A 48 -18.56 -15.15 1.85
N ASN A 49 -19.46 -15.41 2.76
CA ASN A 49 -20.60 -16.33 2.59
C ASN A 49 -21.76 -15.82 1.70
N LYS A 50 -21.67 -14.76 0.89
CA LYS A 50 -22.87 -14.16 0.27
C LYS A 50 -22.70 -13.43 -1.06
N LYS A 51 -21.78 -13.75 -1.99
CA LYS A 51 -21.63 -12.82 -3.12
C LYS A 51 -21.50 -13.52 -4.48
N VAL A 52 -22.01 -12.84 -5.48
CA VAL A 52 -21.89 -13.28 -6.87
C VAL A 52 -20.53 -12.86 -7.39
N PHE A 53 -19.72 -13.84 -7.81
CA PHE A 53 -18.40 -13.61 -8.38
C PHE A 53 -18.40 -13.98 -9.85
N PHE A 54 -18.04 -13.03 -10.70
CA PHE A 54 -17.85 -13.21 -12.14
C PHE A 54 -16.38 -13.26 -12.50
N PHE A 55 -16.10 -13.86 -13.66
CA PHE A 55 -14.74 -14.00 -14.16
C PHE A 55 -14.67 -13.62 -15.62
N HIS A 56 -13.59 -12.91 -15.95
CA HIS A 56 -13.31 -12.57 -17.31
C HIS A 56 -11.81 -12.74 -17.62
N SER A 57 -11.50 -13.27 -18.81
CA SER A 57 -10.12 -13.40 -19.28
C SER A 57 -9.60 -12.11 -19.88
N ASP A 58 -10.50 -11.31 -20.47
CA ASP A 58 -10.15 -10.12 -21.23
C ASP A 58 -10.52 -8.84 -20.45
N ILE A 59 -9.54 -7.94 -20.35
CA ILE A 59 -9.70 -6.63 -19.76
C ILE A 59 -10.64 -5.71 -20.56
N LYS A 60 -10.89 -6.02 -21.84
CA LYS A 60 -11.80 -5.26 -22.70
C LYS A 60 -13.23 -5.21 -22.15
N ILE A 61 -13.62 -6.17 -21.29
CA ILE A 61 -14.93 -6.16 -20.60
C ILE A 61 -15.17 -4.85 -19.82
N LEU A 62 -14.13 -4.18 -19.35
CA LEU A 62 -14.21 -2.91 -18.64
C LEU A 62 -14.76 -1.76 -19.51
N LYS A 63 -14.66 -1.87 -20.83
CA LYS A 63 -15.23 -0.90 -21.76
C LYS A 63 -16.68 -1.21 -22.15
N LYS A 64 -17.09 -2.47 -21.99
CA LYS A 64 -18.44 -2.94 -22.33
C LYS A 64 -19.41 -2.80 -21.17
N ASN A 65 -18.91 -2.95 -19.92
CA ASN A 65 -19.74 -2.92 -18.72
C ASN A 65 -19.32 -1.77 -17.80
N PHE A 66 -20.32 -1.16 -17.16
CA PHE A 66 -20.06 -0.15 -16.13
C PHE A 66 -19.71 -0.81 -14.80
N PHE A 67 -18.64 -0.33 -14.16
CA PHE A 67 -18.25 -0.69 -12.81
C PHE A 67 -18.17 0.55 -11.92
N ASN A 68 -18.76 0.51 -10.73
CA ASN A 68 -18.64 1.59 -9.76
C ASN A 68 -17.18 1.76 -9.30
N ILE A 69 -16.49 0.62 -9.10
CA ILE A 69 -15.11 0.56 -8.63
C ILE A 69 -14.28 -0.37 -9.52
N ILE A 70 -13.08 0.06 -9.87
CA ILE A 70 -12.08 -0.80 -10.53
C ILE A 70 -10.85 -0.87 -9.62
N CYS A 71 -10.47 -2.07 -9.19
CA CYS A 71 -9.32 -2.30 -8.33
C CYS A 71 -8.17 -2.94 -9.12
N ILE A 72 -7.01 -2.27 -9.19
CA ILE A 72 -5.82 -2.77 -9.90
C ILE A 72 -4.89 -3.42 -8.88
N CYS A 73 -4.85 -4.75 -8.89
CA CYS A 73 -4.05 -5.63 -8.02
C CYS A 73 -3.04 -6.48 -8.81
N SER A 74 -2.72 -6.08 -10.01
CA SER A 74 -1.74 -6.75 -10.86
C SER A 74 -0.30 -6.48 -10.42
N ASN A 75 0.66 -7.06 -11.14
CA ASN A 75 2.07 -6.73 -10.91
C ASN A 75 2.34 -5.24 -11.23
N THR A 76 3.12 -4.58 -10.40
CA THR A 76 3.50 -3.17 -10.54
C THR A 76 4.06 -2.81 -11.92
N GLU A 77 4.81 -3.72 -12.54
CA GLU A 77 5.42 -3.48 -13.84
C GLU A 77 4.40 -3.25 -14.97
N ILE A 78 3.16 -3.71 -14.79
CA ILE A 78 2.08 -3.55 -15.76
C ILE A 78 0.98 -2.59 -15.32
N HIS A 79 1.10 -1.96 -14.14
CA HIS A 79 0.14 -0.98 -13.65
C HIS A 79 -0.12 0.13 -14.66
N HIS A 80 0.93 0.67 -15.29
CA HIS A 80 0.82 1.73 -16.29
C HIS A 80 -0.03 1.33 -17.51
N LYS A 81 0.02 0.04 -17.92
CA LYS A 81 -0.82 -0.48 -19.02
C LYS A 81 -2.29 -0.53 -18.60
N HIS A 82 -2.58 -1.06 -17.41
CA HIS A 82 -3.94 -1.15 -16.90
C HIS A 82 -4.54 0.23 -16.62
N LEU A 83 -3.79 1.15 -16.01
CA LEU A 83 -4.21 2.53 -15.79
C LEU A 83 -4.57 3.24 -17.11
N ARG A 84 -3.80 3.03 -18.18
CA ARG A 84 -4.12 3.60 -19.50
C ARG A 84 -5.46 3.13 -20.03
N ILE A 85 -5.83 1.87 -19.76
CA ILE A 85 -7.11 1.29 -20.22
C ILE A 85 -8.28 1.88 -19.41
N VAL A 86 -8.13 2.02 -18.09
CA VAL A 86 -9.24 2.38 -17.20
C VAL A 86 -9.36 3.87 -16.91
N SER A 87 -8.34 4.68 -17.20
CA SER A 87 -8.32 6.10 -16.82
C SER A 87 -9.41 6.95 -17.49
N GLY A 88 -9.95 6.51 -18.63
CA GLY A 88 -11.07 7.19 -19.29
C GLY A 88 -12.46 6.79 -18.77
N LEU A 89 -12.53 5.84 -17.84
CA LEU A 89 -13.80 5.34 -17.32
C LEU A 89 -14.29 6.20 -16.15
N LYS A 90 -15.61 6.27 -15.95
CA LYS A 90 -16.23 7.03 -14.84
C LYS A 90 -16.11 6.35 -13.46
N SER A 91 -15.45 5.22 -13.37
CA SER A 91 -15.27 4.43 -12.16
C SER A 91 -14.32 5.09 -11.15
N ILE A 92 -14.47 4.76 -9.87
CA ILE A 92 -13.41 4.97 -8.88
C ILE A 92 -12.33 3.93 -9.14
N ILE A 93 -11.08 4.38 -9.30
CA ILE A 93 -9.94 3.49 -9.53
C ILE A 93 -9.15 3.36 -8.22
N ILE A 94 -9.13 2.17 -7.65
CA ILE A 94 -8.24 1.81 -6.55
C ILE A 94 -7.04 1.10 -7.16
N ILE A 95 -5.85 1.47 -6.78
CA ILE A 95 -4.64 0.82 -7.29
C ILE A 95 -3.66 0.52 -6.17
N GLU A 96 -3.04 -0.66 -6.25
CA GLU A 96 -1.96 -1.03 -5.37
C GLU A 96 -0.72 -0.15 -5.58
N LYS A 97 0.02 0.01 -4.50
CA LYS A 97 1.30 0.73 -4.51
C LYS A 97 2.44 -0.18 -5.01
N PRO A 98 3.48 0.39 -5.62
CA PRO A 98 3.53 1.75 -6.17
C PRO A 98 2.59 1.89 -7.36
N ILE A 99 2.03 3.08 -7.56
CA ILE A 99 1.05 3.33 -8.64
C ILE A 99 1.59 2.96 -10.03
N ILE A 100 2.90 3.13 -10.22
CA ILE A 100 3.63 2.74 -11.44
C ILE A 100 5.03 2.27 -11.09
N SER A 101 5.65 1.50 -11.96
CA SER A 101 7.05 1.09 -11.82
C SER A 101 7.99 2.21 -12.26
N LEU A 102 8.83 2.70 -11.34
CA LEU A 102 9.86 3.69 -11.64
C LEU A 102 10.91 3.14 -12.60
N LEU A 103 11.23 1.85 -12.54
CA LEU A 103 12.16 1.21 -13.48
C LEU A 103 11.65 1.24 -14.93
N LYS A 104 10.33 1.20 -15.14
CA LYS A 104 9.74 1.22 -16.48
C LYS A 104 9.56 2.62 -17.04
N LEU A 105 9.24 3.60 -16.21
CA LEU A 105 8.92 4.95 -16.66
C LEU A 105 10.04 5.96 -16.40
N LYS A 106 11.04 5.60 -15.58
CA LYS A 106 12.19 6.46 -15.27
C LYS A 106 11.79 7.95 -15.17
N ASN A 107 12.39 8.81 -15.97
CA ASN A 107 12.14 10.26 -15.96
C ASN A 107 10.75 10.67 -16.50
N ARG A 108 9.98 9.74 -17.09
CA ARG A 108 8.64 10.03 -17.66
C ARG A 108 7.51 9.84 -16.66
N TYR A 109 7.78 9.41 -15.43
CA TYR A 109 6.73 9.08 -14.46
C TYR A 109 5.88 10.30 -14.06
N GLU A 110 6.47 11.49 -13.95
CA GLU A 110 5.74 12.70 -13.56
C GLU A 110 4.74 13.14 -14.62
N SER A 111 5.18 13.23 -15.89
CA SER A 111 4.29 13.58 -17.01
C SER A 111 3.18 12.54 -17.19
N TYR A 112 3.52 11.26 -17.06
CA TYR A 112 2.55 10.18 -17.09
C TYR A 112 1.49 10.35 -16.00
N LEU A 113 1.88 10.57 -14.75
CA LEU A 113 0.94 10.76 -13.64
C LEU A 113 0.10 12.03 -13.79
N LYS A 114 0.70 13.13 -14.24
CA LYS A 114 -0.06 14.36 -14.54
C LYS A 114 -1.18 14.11 -15.55
N ASN A 115 -0.86 13.43 -16.65
CA ASN A 115 -1.83 13.09 -17.71
C ASN A 115 -2.89 12.10 -17.23
N LEU A 116 -2.50 11.10 -16.43
CA LEU A 116 -3.40 10.13 -15.82
C LEU A 116 -4.47 10.83 -14.96
N TYR A 117 -4.05 11.72 -14.05
CA TYR A 117 -4.95 12.44 -13.16
C TYR A 117 -5.78 13.55 -13.86
N LYS A 118 -5.40 13.97 -15.08
CA LYS A 118 -6.27 14.80 -15.94
C LYS A 118 -7.44 13.99 -16.47
N LYS A 119 -7.20 12.73 -16.88
CA LYS A 119 -8.21 11.82 -17.44
C LYS A 119 -9.18 11.30 -16.38
N ASN A 120 -8.69 10.95 -15.21
CA ASN A 120 -9.54 10.48 -14.10
C ASN A 120 -9.11 11.11 -12.77
N LYS A 121 -10.00 11.89 -12.18
CA LYS A 121 -9.78 12.56 -10.89
C LYS A 121 -10.06 11.65 -9.69
N ARG A 122 -10.68 10.47 -9.90
CA ARG A 122 -11.13 9.54 -8.85
C ARG A 122 -10.18 8.33 -8.72
N ILE A 123 -8.87 8.57 -8.83
CA ILE A 123 -7.83 7.55 -8.61
C ILE A 123 -7.35 7.64 -7.18
N VAL A 124 -7.35 6.50 -6.48
CA VAL A 124 -6.87 6.35 -5.10
C VAL A 124 -5.81 5.25 -5.05
N VAL A 125 -4.63 5.60 -4.58
CA VAL A 125 -3.57 4.62 -4.31
C VAL A 125 -3.74 4.06 -2.90
N CYS A 126 -3.66 2.75 -2.78
CA CYS A 126 -3.83 2.04 -1.51
C CYS A 126 -2.59 2.20 -0.63
N TYR A 127 -2.66 3.10 0.37
CA TYR A 127 -1.62 3.34 1.36
C TYR A 127 -2.07 2.95 2.78
N PRO A 128 -2.20 1.68 3.12
CA PRO A 128 -2.69 1.26 4.44
C PRO A 128 -1.77 1.67 5.58
N TYR A 129 -0.49 1.95 5.30
CA TYR A 129 0.48 2.36 6.33
C TYR A 129 0.27 3.78 6.87
N LEU A 130 -0.58 4.60 6.23
CA LEU A 130 -1.09 5.84 6.83
C LEU A 130 -1.84 5.54 8.15
N PHE A 131 -2.66 4.50 8.15
CA PHE A 131 -3.46 4.09 9.31
C PHE A 131 -2.61 3.36 10.35
N LEU A 132 -1.64 2.56 9.91
CA LEU A 132 -0.66 1.97 10.80
C LEU A 132 0.12 3.04 11.57
N ALA A 133 0.56 4.11 10.91
CA ALA A 133 1.26 5.22 11.55
C ALA A 133 0.43 5.91 12.64
N LYS A 134 -0.90 6.06 12.42
CA LYS A 134 -1.81 6.59 13.44
C LYS A 134 -1.80 5.73 14.71
N SER A 135 -1.75 4.40 14.55
CA SER A 135 -1.68 3.47 15.68
C SER A 135 -0.35 3.57 16.43
N PHE A 136 0.78 3.64 15.72
CA PHE A 136 2.09 3.84 16.35
C PHE A 136 2.19 5.18 17.11
N LYS A 137 1.61 6.25 16.55
CA LYS A 137 1.60 7.58 17.22
C LYS A 137 0.96 7.57 18.59
N LYS A 138 -0.04 6.72 18.83
CA LYS A 138 -0.68 6.60 20.15
C LYS A 138 0.32 6.17 21.23
N PHE A 139 1.26 5.27 20.91
CA PHE A 139 2.32 4.85 21.82
C PHE A 139 3.39 5.91 22.05
N CYS A 140 3.51 6.87 21.15
CA CYS A 140 4.60 7.85 21.16
C CYS A 140 4.16 9.22 21.70
N ARG A 141 2.94 9.34 22.26
CA ARG A 141 2.38 10.65 22.70
C ARG A 141 3.25 11.37 23.73
N ASN A 142 3.92 10.63 24.60
CA ASN A 142 4.72 11.15 25.70
C ASN A 142 6.22 11.34 25.35
N LEU A 143 6.62 11.04 24.11
CA LEU A 143 8.00 11.25 23.68
C LEU A 143 8.24 12.73 23.42
N LYS A 144 9.04 13.39 24.28
CA LYS A 144 9.38 14.82 24.16
C LYS A 144 10.28 15.10 22.95
N LYS A 145 11.33 14.31 22.74
CA LYS A 145 12.31 14.48 21.67
C LYS A 145 12.62 13.14 20.99
N ILE A 146 12.63 13.14 19.67
CA ILE A 146 13.01 11.95 18.86
C ILE A 146 14.14 12.41 17.93
N ASP A 147 15.34 11.91 18.16
CA ASP A 147 16.54 12.27 17.40
C ASP A 147 16.95 11.14 16.46
N ARG A 148 16.80 9.89 16.91
CA ARG A 148 17.16 8.70 16.15
C ARG A 148 15.96 7.80 15.90
N ILE A 149 15.78 7.41 14.64
CA ILE A 149 14.67 6.59 14.19
C ILE A 149 15.21 5.44 13.37
N ILE A 150 14.80 4.21 13.70
CA ILE A 150 15.03 3.04 12.84
C ILE A 150 13.67 2.49 12.45
N PHE A 151 13.42 2.44 11.17
CA PHE A 151 12.21 1.83 10.61
C PHE A 151 12.62 0.59 9.83
N GLU A 152 12.33 -0.58 10.40
CA GLU A 152 12.58 -1.86 9.77
C GLU A 152 11.26 -2.46 9.29
N PHE A 153 11.21 -2.81 8.01
CA PHE A 153 10.06 -3.45 7.40
C PHE A 153 10.47 -4.74 6.71
N GLN A 154 9.96 -5.86 7.19
CA GLN A 154 10.16 -7.18 6.64
C GLN A 154 8.87 -7.71 6.03
N THR A 155 8.95 -8.30 4.84
CA THR A 155 7.83 -8.99 4.20
C THR A 155 8.22 -10.37 3.68
N GLY A 156 7.19 -11.21 3.47
CA GLY A 156 7.34 -12.49 2.76
C GLY A 156 7.39 -12.33 1.23
N GLY A 157 7.83 -11.18 0.73
CA GLY A 157 7.97 -10.92 -0.71
C GLY A 157 9.14 -11.65 -1.34
N THR A 158 9.25 -11.51 -2.67
CA THR A 158 10.27 -12.15 -3.50
C THR A 158 11.13 -11.15 -4.27
N ALA A 159 10.95 -9.85 -4.06
CA ALA A 159 11.77 -8.84 -4.69
C ALA A 159 13.22 -8.95 -4.22
N LYS A 160 14.14 -8.58 -5.09
CA LYS A 160 15.58 -8.62 -4.86
C LYS A 160 16.18 -7.26 -5.21
N PHE A 161 17.30 -6.93 -4.56
CA PHE A 161 18.08 -5.73 -4.83
C PHE A 161 17.22 -4.44 -4.77
N GLU A 162 17.36 -3.53 -5.71
CA GLU A 162 16.65 -2.24 -5.78
C GLU A 162 15.12 -2.40 -5.84
N LYS A 163 14.61 -3.53 -6.35
CA LYS A 163 13.17 -3.81 -6.38
C LYS A 163 12.57 -3.86 -4.98
N ILE A 164 13.37 -4.16 -3.96
CA ILE A 164 12.95 -4.10 -2.54
C ILE A 164 12.57 -2.66 -2.18
N CYS A 165 13.43 -1.70 -2.51
CA CYS A 165 13.16 -0.28 -2.29
C CYS A 165 11.88 0.16 -3.01
N ILE A 166 11.75 -0.16 -4.31
CA ILE A 166 10.58 0.22 -5.11
C ILE A 166 9.27 -0.25 -4.47
N ASN A 167 9.28 -1.49 -3.95
CA ASN A 167 8.10 -2.09 -3.37
C ASN A 167 7.79 -1.58 -1.96
N LEU A 168 8.80 -1.36 -1.13
CA LEU A 168 8.62 -1.12 0.31
C LEU A 168 8.72 0.36 0.71
N MET A 169 9.46 1.18 -0.05
CA MET A 169 9.59 2.60 0.21
C MET A 169 8.24 3.35 0.24
N PRO A 170 7.26 3.08 -0.64
CA PRO A 170 5.95 3.73 -0.55
C PRO A 170 5.23 3.48 0.78
N HIS A 171 5.45 2.33 1.42
CA HIS A 171 4.92 2.05 2.76
C HIS A 171 5.60 2.92 3.82
N ALA A 172 6.93 3.00 3.81
CA ALA A 172 7.67 3.83 4.77
C ALA A 172 7.34 5.32 4.59
N LEU A 173 7.30 5.81 3.36
CA LEU A 173 6.99 7.21 3.07
C LEU A 173 5.55 7.57 3.47
N SER A 174 4.58 6.70 3.21
CA SER A 174 3.21 6.91 3.68
C SER A 174 3.10 6.87 5.20
N PHE A 175 3.84 5.97 5.86
CA PHE A 175 3.93 5.93 7.32
C PHE A 175 4.50 7.24 7.87
N PHE A 176 5.63 7.70 7.37
CA PHE A 176 6.30 8.92 7.84
C PHE A 176 5.51 10.19 7.55
N HIS A 177 4.74 10.23 6.47
CA HIS A 177 3.84 11.35 6.17
C HIS A 177 2.87 11.64 7.32
N ILE A 178 2.34 10.62 7.97
CA ILE A 178 1.46 10.75 9.14
C ILE A 178 2.27 10.88 10.42
N PHE A 179 3.34 10.08 10.57
CA PHE A 179 4.11 10.00 11.81
C PHE A 179 4.82 11.33 12.13
N PHE A 180 5.43 11.98 11.13
CA PHE A 180 6.16 13.25 11.27
C PHE A 180 5.39 14.50 10.81
N LYS A 181 4.08 14.42 10.63
CA LYS A 181 3.23 15.47 10.02
C LYS A 181 3.44 15.59 8.49
N LYS A 182 2.46 16.22 7.85
CA LYS A 182 2.32 16.30 6.37
C LYS A 182 3.50 16.89 5.60
N ASN A 183 4.37 17.65 6.27
CA ASN A 183 5.50 18.32 5.63
C ASN A 183 6.75 17.44 5.44
N PHE A 184 6.80 16.25 6.04
CA PHE A 184 7.95 15.33 5.93
C PHE A 184 8.38 15.09 4.47
N LEU A 185 7.43 14.79 3.59
CA LEU A 185 7.71 14.48 2.18
C LEU A 185 8.23 15.69 1.36
N LYS A 186 8.08 16.91 1.86
CA LYS A 186 8.54 18.13 1.20
C LYS A 186 9.93 18.57 1.66
N LYS A 187 10.43 18.09 2.79
CA LYS A 187 11.73 18.49 3.35
C LYS A 187 12.88 17.98 2.48
N ASN A 188 13.95 18.73 2.44
CA ASN A 188 15.20 18.26 1.87
C ASN A 188 15.76 17.11 2.72
N ILE A 189 16.30 16.12 2.06
CA ILE A 189 16.81 14.90 2.65
C ILE A 189 18.24 14.71 2.14
N ASN A 190 19.19 14.65 3.07
CA ASN A 190 20.55 14.23 2.78
C ASN A 190 20.65 12.74 3.08
N LYS A 191 20.75 11.90 2.05
CA LYS A 191 20.83 10.44 2.19
C LYS A 191 22.27 9.95 2.07
N THR A 192 22.58 8.86 2.74
CA THR A 192 23.76 8.04 2.43
C THR A 192 23.49 7.14 1.23
N ASN A 193 24.53 6.69 0.56
CA ASN A 193 24.39 5.66 -0.45
C ASN A 193 23.74 4.42 0.15
N PRO A 194 22.77 3.80 -0.55
CA PRO A 194 22.10 2.62 -0.02
C PRO A 194 23.02 1.41 -0.04
N ILE A 195 22.90 0.59 1.00
CA ILE A 195 23.48 -0.77 1.01
C ILE A 195 22.44 -1.70 0.42
N VAL A 196 22.78 -2.31 -0.73
CA VAL A 196 21.89 -3.18 -1.48
C VAL A 196 22.44 -4.59 -1.49
N LYS A 197 21.70 -5.54 -0.88
CA LYS A 197 21.97 -6.97 -0.90
C LYS A 197 20.76 -7.71 -1.49
N LYS A 198 20.95 -9.00 -1.84
CA LYS A 198 19.90 -9.82 -2.48
C LYS A 198 18.52 -9.71 -1.84
N HIS A 199 18.44 -9.66 -0.52
CA HIS A 199 17.19 -9.66 0.26
C HIS A 199 17.05 -8.46 1.21
N ILE A 200 17.99 -7.53 1.14
CA ILE A 200 18.06 -6.37 2.04
C ILE A 200 18.35 -5.12 1.22
N TRP A 201 17.63 -4.07 1.51
CA TRP A 201 17.93 -2.72 1.08
C TRP A 201 17.87 -1.80 2.29
N GLN A 202 18.92 -1.01 2.51
CA GLN A 202 18.97 -0.10 3.65
C GLN A 202 19.67 1.22 3.29
N THR A 203 19.27 2.29 3.94
CA THR A 203 19.89 3.63 3.84
C THR A 203 19.67 4.40 5.13
N SER A 204 20.52 5.40 5.34
CA SER A 204 20.36 6.40 6.38
C SER A 204 20.17 7.78 5.76
N PHE A 205 19.40 8.64 6.40
CA PHE A 205 19.24 10.00 5.96
C PHE A 205 18.89 10.94 7.12
N LYS A 206 19.19 12.22 6.94
CA LYS A 206 18.81 13.28 7.87
C LYS A 206 17.61 14.06 7.35
N VAL A 207 16.69 14.37 8.25
CA VAL A 207 15.58 15.31 8.02
C VAL A 207 15.54 16.27 9.19
N SER A 208 15.96 17.53 8.97
CA SER A 208 16.29 18.44 10.06
C SER A 208 17.37 17.79 10.93
N GLU A 209 17.21 17.79 12.25
CA GLU A 209 18.17 17.18 13.21
C GLU A 209 17.98 15.67 13.42
N LYS A 210 16.97 15.06 12.79
CA LYS A 210 16.63 13.64 13.00
C LYS A 210 17.39 12.74 12.04
N VAL A 211 18.03 11.71 12.57
CA VAL A 211 18.65 10.64 11.79
C VAL A 211 17.63 9.49 11.65
N ILE A 212 17.35 9.12 10.41
CA ILE A 212 16.42 8.05 10.08
C ILE A 212 17.14 6.95 9.33
N ASN A 213 17.10 5.75 9.88
CA ASN A 213 17.63 4.53 9.24
C ASN A 213 16.45 3.71 8.72
N LEU A 214 16.47 3.40 7.43
CA LEU A 214 15.52 2.50 6.79
C LEU A 214 16.16 1.16 6.53
N VAL A 215 15.48 0.09 6.91
CA VAL A 215 15.92 -1.28 6.65
C VAL A 215 14.74 -2.05 6.07
N PHE A 216 14.84 -2.42 4.80
CA PHE A 216 13.82 -3.23 4.13
C PHE A 216 14.34 -4.63 3.87
N LYS A 217 13.52 -5.64 4.20
CA LYS A 217 13.86 -7.05 4.02
C LYS A 217 12.73 -7.77 3.28
N GLU A 218 13.05 -8.46 2.20
CA GLU A 218 12.12 -9.37 1.54
C GLU A 218 12.64 -10.79 1.56
N ASN A 219 11.89 -11.68 2.24
CA ASN A 219 12.22 -13.10 2.32
C ASN A 219 10.92 -13.92 2.43
N TYR A 220 10.64 -14.75 1.43
CA TYR A 220 9.41 -15.55 1.33
C TYR A 220 9.18 -16.50 2.53
N LYS A 221 10.23 -16.87 3.26
CA LYS A 221 10.16 -17.71 4.47
C LYS A 221 9.79 -16.92 5.73
N LYS A 222 9.83 -15.60 5.69
CA LYS A 222 9.61 -14.75 6.86
C LYS A 222 8.21 -14.13 6.88
N LYS A 223 7.67 -13.98 8.11
CA LYS A 223 6.39 -13.27 8.32
C LYS A 223 6.58 -11.76 8.17
N THR A 224 5.51 -11.09 7.75
CA THR A 224 5.50 -9.61 7.69
C THR A 224 5.60 -9.02 9.09
N SER A 225 6.56 -8.12 9.29
CA SER A 225 6.73 -7.36 10.52
C SER A 225 7.13 -5.92 10.22
N VAL A 226 6.74 -5.02 11.12
CA VAL A 226 7.18 -3.62 11.12
C VAL A 226 7.72 -3.31 12.50
N LYS A 227 8.99 -2.91 12.56
CA LYS A 227 9.67 -2.46 13.77
C LYS A 227 9.99 -0.99 13.64
N LEU A 228 9.63 -0.23 14.66
CA LEU A 228 9.96 1.18 14.81
C LEU A 228 10.75 1.34 16.10
N LYS A 229 11.99 1.81 15.99
CA LYS A 229 12.79 2.21 17.14
C LYS A 229 12.90 3.74 17.15
N LEU A 230 12.58 4.37 18.25
CA LEU A 230 12.60 5.82 18.47
C LEU A 230 13.46 6.08 19.70
N ASN A 231 14.69 6.53 19.51
CA ASN A 231 15.71 6.51 20.54
C ASN A 231 15.76 5.09 21.15
N ASP A 232 15.37 4.92 22.42
CA ASP A 232 15.36 3.63 23.11
C ASP A 232 14.02 2.88 23.00
N LEU A 233 12.92 3.57 22.70
CA LEU A 233 11.61 2.93 22.56
C LEU A 233 11.56 2.02 21.34
N VAL A 234 11.27 0.72 21.54
CA VAL A 234 11.14 -0.28 20.48
C VAL A 234 9.70 -0.78 20.38
N LEU A 235 9.05 -0.46 19.28
CA LEU A 235 7.69 -0.88 18.97
C LEU A 235 7.68 -1.85 17.78
N VAL A 236 6.97 -2.96 17.90
CA VAL A 236 6.86 -3.95 16.83
C VAL A 236 5.40 -4.29 16.56
N ARG A 237 4.98 -4.13 15.29
CA ARG A 237 3.71 -4.68 14.85
C ARG A 237 3.84 -6.17 14.63
N LYS A 238 2.95 -6.93 15.26
CA LYS A 238 2.82 -8.39 15.11
C LYS A 238 1.39 -8.75 14.71
N THR A 239 1.24 -9.95 14.20
CA THR A 239 -0.07 -10.53 13.89
C THR A 239 -0.16 -11.91 14.53
N LYS A 240 -1.19 -12.12 15.36
CA LYS A 240 -1.52 -13.41 15.97
C LYS A 240 -2.76 -13.98 15.30
N LYS A 241 -2.72 -15.26 14.97
CA LYS A 241 -3.92 -15.98 14.53
C LYS A 241 -4.69 -16.42 15.77
N ASN A 242 -5.94 -16.01 15.86
CA ASN A 242 -6.86 -16.49 16.89
C ASN A 242 -8.05 -17.14 16.20
N ARG A 243 -8.16 -18.50 16.30
CA ARG A 243 -9.14 -19.29 15.55
C ARG A 243 -9.11 -18.93 14.05
N SER A 244 -10.20 -18.38 13.51
CA SER A 244 -10.32 -17.96 12.10
C SER A 244 -9.88 -16.51 11.82
N LYS A 245 -9.59 -15.70 12.88
CA LYS A 245 -9.30 -14.26 12.75
C LYS A 245 -7.84 -13.94 12.99
N PHE A 246 -7.32 -12.96 12.26
CA PHE A 246 -6.01 -12.39 12.50
C PHE A 246 -6.15 -11.12 13.34
N ILE A 247 -5.54 -11.13 14.52
CA ILE A 247 -5.46 -9.97 15.41
C ILE A 247 -4.13 -9.28 15.16
N ASN A 248 -4.17 -7.99 14.82
CA ASN A 248 -2.99 -7.16 14.72
C ASN A 248 -2.78 -6.42 16.04
N TYR A 249 -1.55 -6.36 16.50
CA TYR A 249 -1.19 -5.63 17.70
C TYR A 249 0.20 -4.99 17.59
N ILE A 250 0.42 -3.95 18.36
CA ILE A 250 1.74 -3.34 18.57
C ILE A 250 2.21 -3.75 19.95
N GLN A 251 3.44 -4.22 20.03
CA GLN A 251 4.13 -4.56 21.29
C GLN A 251 5.25 -3.54 21.53
N ASN A 252 5.28 -3.00 22.74
CA ASN A 252 6.44 -2.28 23.25
C ASN A 252 7.39 -3.31 23.90
N TYR A 253 8.62 -3.40 23.38
CA TYR A 253 9.58 -4.41 23.83
C TYR A 253 10.18 -4.12 25.19
N GLN A 254 10.27 -2.86 25.64
CA GLN A 254 10.80 -2.52 26.95
C GLN A 254 9.81 -2.88 28.09
N THR A 255 8.54 -2.63 27.86
CA THR A 255 7.49 -2.79 28.91
C THR A 255 6.66 -4.05 28.70
N ASN A 256 6.87 -4.79 27.62
CA ASN A 256 6.04 -5.90 27.16
C ASN A 256 4.55 -5.57 26.99
N LYS A 257 4.16 -4.29 27.12
CA LYS A 257 2.78 -3.85 26.89
C LYS A 257 2.39 -4.08 25.43
N THR A 258 1.19 -4.61 25.24
CA THR A 258 0.60 -4.82 23.91
C THR A 258 -0.69 -4.02 23.76
N GLN A 259 -0.94 -3.56 22.54
CA GLN A 259 -2.21 -2.91 22.19
C GLN A 259 -2.73 -3.47 20.87
N ASN A 260 -3.96 -3.93 20.87
CA ASN A 260 -4.63 -4.34 19.63
C ASN A 260 -4.83 -3.13 18.73
N ILE A 261 -4.65 -3.33 17.46
CA ILE A 261 -4.87 -2.32 16.42
C ILE A 261 -5.79 -2.87 15.34
N ASN A 262 -6.56 -1.99 14.75
CA ASN A 262 -7.36 -2.34 13.59
C ASN A 262 -6.46 -2.75 12.41
N ASN A 263 -7.00 -3.60 11.52
CA ASN A 263 -6.29 -3.95 10.30
C ASN A 263 -6.12 -2.68 9.43
N PRO A 264 -4.88 -2.26 9.09
CA PRO A 264 -4.65 -1.05 8.30
C PRO A 264 -5.34 -1.05 6.94
N MET A 265 -5.54 -2.22 6.32
CA MET A 265 -6.28 -2.35 5.06
C MET A 265 -7.78 -2.12 5.27
N GLU A 266 -8.34 -2.61 6.37
CA GLU A 266 -9.73 -2.36 6.73
C GLU A 266 -9.99 -0.87 6.99
N GLU A 267 -9.10 -0.21 7.72
CA GLU A 267 -9.19 1.24 7.96
C GLU A 267 -9.08 2.06 6.66
N PHE A 268 -8.21 1.64 5.73
CA PHE A 268 -8.13 2.26 4.40
C PHE A 268 -9.48 2.19 3.68
N TYR A 269 -10.12 1.03 3.67
CA TYR A 269 -11.39 0.86 2.98
C TYR A 269 -12.54 1.61 3.68
N LYS A 270 -12.62 1.60 5.00
CA LYS A 270 -13.59 2.42 5.76
C LYS A 270 -13.46 3.91 5.41
N ASP A 271 -12.22 4.40 5.37
CA ASP A 271 -11.94 5.80 5.03
C ASP A 271 -12.32 6.12 3.58
N LEU A 272 -11.97 5.23 2.63
CA LEU A 272 -12.35 5.37 1.22
C LEU A 272 -13.87 5.42 1.05
N PHE A 273 -14.60 4.45 1.61
CA PHE A 273 -16.05 4.37 1.43
C PHE A 273 -16.79 5.54 2.08
N LYS A 274 -16.30 6.03 3.21
CA LYS A 274 -16.80 7.26 3.85
C LYS A 274 -16.62 8.49 2.95
N ASN A 275 -15.58 8.52 2.12
CA ASN A 275 -15.18 9.68 1.32
C ASN A 275 -15.39 9.51 -0.20
N MET A 276 -16.14 8.51 -0.64
CA MET A 276 -16.30 8.19 -2.08
C MET A 276 -16.80 9.35 -2.94
N ASN A 277 -17.61 10.25 -2.37
CA ASN A 277 -18.17 11.40 -3.04
C ASN A 277 -17.41 12.71 -2.77
N ASN A 278 -16.37 12.66 -1.94
CA ASN A 278 -15.60 13.83 -1.54
C ASN A 278 -14.46 14.12 -2.54
N LYS A 279 -14.60 15.15 -3.35
CA LYS A 279 -13.59 15.57 -4.33
C LYS A 279 -12.23 15.92 -3.69
N GLU A 280 -12.25 16.49 -2.49
CA GLU A 280 -11.02 16.86 -1.77
C GLU A 280 -10.22 15.63 -1.32
N TYR A 281 -10.89 14.54 -0.95
CA TYR A 281 -10.25 13.27 -0.65
C TYR A 281 -9.34 12.79 -1.79
N TYR A 282 -9.83 12.85 -3.03
CA TYR A 282 -9.06 12.45 -4.22
C TYR A 282 -7.89 13.40 -4.49
N LYS A 283 -8.06 14.71 -4.27
CA LYS A 283 -6.97 15.69 -4.40
C LYS A 283 -5.86 15.44 -3.39
N ILE A 284 -6.22 15.13 -2.14
CA ILE A 284 -5.26 14.81 -1.08
C ILE A 284 -4.49 13.53 -1.42
N ASN A 285 -5.18 12.46 -1.86
CA ASN A 285 -4.51 11.21 -2.25
C ASN A 285 -3.60 11.41 -3.47
N LYS A 286 -4.02 12.18 -4.48
CA LYS A 286 -3.20 12.57 -5.63
C LYS A 286 -1.92 13.27 -5.17
N LYS A 287 -2.03 14.32 -4.34
CA LYS A 287 -0.87 15.08 -3.83
C LYS A 287 0.09 14.19 -3.05
N LEU A 288 -0.44 13.34 -2.18
CA LEU A 288 0.34 12.37 -1.44
C LEU A 288 1.08 11.42 -2.38
N THR A 289 0.38 10.87 -3.38
CA THR A 289 0.95 9.94 -4.36
C THR A 289 2.10 10.57 -5.14
N LEU A 290 1.93 11.80 -5.65
CA LEU A 290 2.99 12.51 -6.37
C LEU A 290 4.22 12.74 -5.49
N ASN A 291 4.02 13.13 -4.24
CA ASN A 291 5.13 13.34 -3.29
C ASN A 291 5.84 12.02 -2.94
N ILE A 292 5.09 10.94 -2.72
CA ILE A 292 5.67 9.61 -2.47
C ILE A 292 6.48 9.14 -3.68
N MET A 293 5.96 9.29 -4.89
CA MET A 293 6.66 8.87 -6.11
C MET A 293 7.95 9.68 -6.33
N LYS A 294 7.91 10.99 -6.12
CA LYS A 294 9.09 11.85 -6.18
C LYS A 294 10.18 11.43 -5.17
N LYS A 295 9.79 11.19 -3.93
CA LYS A 295 10.73 10.72 -2.90
C LYS A 295 11.23 9.29 -3.15
N ASN A 296 10.37 8.39 -3.62
CA ASN A 296 10.79 7.04 -3.98
C ASN A 296 11.84 7.06 -5.11
N ASN A 297 11.63 7.90 -6.14
CA ASN A 297 12.62 8.10 -7.20
C ASN A 297 13.95 8.64 -6.65
N PHE A 298 13.91 9.62 -5.74
CA PHE A 298 15.10 10.15 -5.07
C PHE A 298 15.89 9.08 -4.30
N PHE A 299 15.23 8.11 -3.66
CA PHE A 299 15.91 7.04 -2.92
C PHE A 299 16.48 5.95 -3.84
N LEU A 300 16.01 5.86 -5.08
CA LEU A 300 16.52 4.90 -6.07
C LEU A 300 17.77 5.40 -6.81
N ASN A 301 17.86 6.70 -7.03
CA ASN A 301 19.00 7.38 -7.66
C ASN A 301 20.00 7.86 -6.59
#